data_5b954e0b4bb1a42f5a0c9c284f780ff4
#
_entry.id   5b954e0b4bb1a42f5a0c9c284f780ff4
#
_cell.length_a   1.000
_cell.length_b   1.000
_cell.length_c   1.000
_cell.angle_alpha   90.00
_cell.angle_beta   90.00
_cell.angle_gamma   90.00
#
_symmetry.space_group_name_H-M   'P 1'
#
loop_
_entity.id
_entity.type
_entity.pdbx_description
1 polymer ?
#
loop_
_entity_poly.entity_id
_entity_poly.type
_entity_poly.pdbx_seq_one_letter_code
_entity_poly.pdbx_strand_id
1 'polypeptide(L)'
;MLASLEARYPGLAFAWPRPGVLEITFRGEKLNAMPPALHRGLARVWRDLEAVEGVRAVLLRGEGGVFSAGGSFGLIEEMRASHEALLRVFWEARDLVLGPLNFPRPVVAAVEKVAVGAGLALALAADIAVVGKGARLLDGHLRLGVAAGDHAVLLWPLLVGMAKAKYHLLLNEPLTGEEAERLGLVALAVEDEKVYAKALEVAERLAQGPKEALHHTKHALNHWYRSFLPHFELSLALEFLGFSGKELEEGLKALKEKRPPEFP
;
A
#
# COMPACT_ATOMS: atom_id res chain seq x y z
N MET A 1 -3.42 12.07 -22.86
CA MET A 1 -4.11 11.45 -21.71
C MET A 1 -3.11 11.11 -20.59
N LEU A 2 -2.08 10.28 -20.77
CA LEU A 2 -1.11 9.97 -19.69
C LEU A 2 -0.39 11.23 -19.16
N ALA A 3 0.10 12.11 -20.02
CA ALA A 3 0.72 13.38 -19.61
C ALA A 3 -0.22 14.27 -18.76
N SER A 4 -1.54 14.22 -19.01
CA SER A 4 -2.52 14.92 -18.18
C SER A 4 -2.69 14.31 -16.80
N LEU A 5 -2.56 12.97 -16.67
CA LEU A 5 -2.55 12.29 -15.38
C LEU A 5 -1.27 12.62 -14.60
N GLU A 6 -0.10 12.58 -15.25
CA GLU A 6 1.18 12.94 -14.62
C GLU A 6 1.18 14.38 -14.10
N ALA A 7 0.63 15.31 -14.87
CA ALA A 7 0.49 16.70 -14.44
C ALA A 7 -0.46 16.86 -13.23
N ARG A 8 -1.49 16.00 -13.13
CA ARG A 8 -2.46 16.02 -12.02
C ARG A 8 -1.94 15.33 -10.78
N TYR A 9 -1.10 14.30 -10.92
CA TYR A 9 -0.61 13.45 -9.85
C TYR A 9 0.91 13.51 -9.74
N PRO A 10 1.49 14.56 -9.14
CA PRO A 10 2.93 14.67 -8.94
C PRO A 10 3.50 13.44 -8.20
N GLY A 11 4.57 12.87 -8.72
CA GLY A 11 5.19 11.66 -8.20
C GLY A 11 4.64 10.37 -8.77
N LEU A 12 3.63 10.41 -9.65
CA LEU A 12 3.18 9.27 -10.44
C LEU A 12 3.62 9.42 -11.90
N ALA A 13 4.15 8.35 -12.47
CA ALA A 13 4.40 8.20 -13.89
C ALA A 13 3.56 7.05 -14.44
N PHE A 14 3.12 7.18 -15.69
CA PHE A 14 2.22 6.23 -16.33
C PHE A 14 2.81 5.73 -17.65
N ALA A 15 2.74 4.42 -17.88
CA ALA A 15 3.23 3.78 -19.10
C ALA A 15 2.34 2.61 -19.53
N TRP A 16 2.46 2.23 -20.80
CA TRP A 16 1.85 1.03 -21.35
C TRP A 16 2.95 -0.01 -21.68
N PRO A 17 3.45 -0.79 -20.70
CA PRO A 17 4.50 -1.78 -20.96
C PRO A 17 4.00 -2.94 -21.83
N ARG A 18 2.69 -3.21 -21.81
CA ARG A 18 2.01 -4.23 -22.63
C ARG A 18 0.62 -3.74 -23.02
N PRO A 19 0.03 -4.25 -24.11
CA PRO A 19 -1.35 -3.94 -24.46
C PRO A 19 -2.33 -4.25 -23.31
N GLY A 20 -3.11 -3.26 -22.91
CA GLY A 20 -4.09 -3.39 -21.83
C GLY A 20 -3.52 -3.31 -20.40
N VAL A 21 -2.22 -3.26 -20.21
CA VAL A 21 -1.58 -3.08 -18.89
C VAL A 21 -1.15 -1.63 -18.73
N LEU A 22 -1.77 -0.91 -17.81
CA LEU A 22 -1.33 0.42 -17.39
C LEU A 22 -0.39 0.28 -16.20
N GLU A 23 0.88 0.64 -16.39
CA GLU A 23 1.86 0.72 -15.31
C GLU A 23 1.77 2.08 -14.62
N ILE A 24 1.77 2.05 -13.29
CA ILE A 24 1.91 3.22 -12.42
C ILE A 24 3.23 3.05 -11.67
N THR A 25 4.20 3.88 -11.98
CA THR A 25 5.46 3.98 -11.26
C THR A 25 5.39 5.17 -10.32
N PHE A 26 5.53 4.94 -9.03
CA PHE A 26 5.55 6.05 -8.07
C PHE A 26 6.97 6.39 -7.63
N ARG A 27 7.20 7.70 -7.47
CA ARG A 27 8.49 8.34 -7.19
C ARG A 27 8.36 9.13 -5.89
N GLY A 28 8.79 8.51 -4.81
CA GLY A 28 8.82 9.13 -3.50
C GLY A 28 10.19 9.71 -3.16
N GLU A 29 10.37 10.00 -1.88
CA GLU A 29 11.65 10.36 -1.29
C GLU A 29 12.56 9.13 -1.18
N LYS A 30 13.54 9.14 -0.29
CA LYS A 30 14.44 8.00 -0.08
C LYS A 30 13.65 6.71 0.16
N LEU A 31 13.97 5.64 -0.57
CA LEU A 31 13.25 4.36 -0.58
C LEU A 31 11.76 4.50 -0.96
N ASN A 32 11.44 5.46 -1.81
CA ASN A 32 10.07 5.78 -2.21
C ASN A 32 9.11 6.02 -1.03
N ALA A 33 9.61 6.64 0.06
CA ALA A 33 8.74 7.16 1.11
C ALA A 33 7.80 8.22 0.50
N MET A 34 6.54 8.16 0.86
CA MET A 34 5.46 8.94 0.23
C MET A 34 5.34 10.35 0.86
N PRO A 35 5.79 11.43 0.17
CA PRO A 35 5.48 12.78 0.59
C PRO A 35 3.99 13.08 0.41
N PRO A 36 3.45 14.17 0.99
CA PRO A 36 2.02 14.48 0.98
C PRO A 36 1.38 14.45 -0.41
N ALA A 37 2.07 14.96 -1.43
CA ALA A 37 1.54 15.00 -2.80
C ALA A 37 1.40 13.59 -3.40
N LEU A 38 2.39 12.71 -3.20
CA LEU A 38 2.35 11.33 -3.68
C LEU A 38 1.29 10.51 -2.94
N HIS A 39 1.20 10.62 -1.61
CA HIS A 39 0.19 9.96 -0.79
C HIS A 39 -1.22 10.32 -1.28
N ARG A 40 -1.49 11.60 -1.47
CA ARG A 40 -2.75 12.11 -2.04
C ARG A 40 -2.99 11.59 -3.45
N GLY A 41 -1.96 11.56 -4.28
CA GLY A 41 -2.03 11.06 -5.65
C GLY A 41 -2.46 9.60 -5.69
N LEU A 42 -1.83 8.74 -4.91
CA LEU A 42 -2.14 7.31 -4.83
C LEU A 42 -3.54 7.03 -4.25
N ALA A 43 -4.02 7.88 -3.33
CA ALA A 43 -5.38 7.79 -2.81
C ALA A 43 -6.45 8.12 -3.88
N ARG A 44 -6.19 9.08 -4.76
CA ARG A 44 -7.21 9.66 -5.66
C ARG A 44 -7.17 9.18 -7.09
N VAL A 45 -6.06 8.67 -7.56
CA VAL A 45 -5.84 8.30 -8.98
C VAL A 45 -6.86 7.29 -9.50
N TRP A 46 -7.33 6.39 -8.67
CA TRP A 46 -8.19 5.26 -9.06
C TRP A 46 -9.45 5.67 -9.80
N ARG A 47 -10.10 6.74 -9.36
CA ARG A 47 -11.30 7.26 -10.01
C ARG A 47 -11.03 7.78 -11.41
N ASP A 48 -9.92 8.49 -11.60
CA ASP A 48 -9.56 9.00 -12.92
C ASP A 48 -9.15 7.87 -13.87
N LEU A 49 -8.54 6.80 -13.33
CA LEU A 49 -8.17 5.62 -14.10
C LEU A 49 -9.38 4.84 -14.65
N GLU A 50 -10.54 4.93 -14.02
CA GLU A 50 -11.77 4.32 -14.56
C GLU A 50 -12.14 4.88 -15.93
N ALA A 51 -11.86 6.16 -16.16
CA ALA A 51 -12.13 6.86 -17.41
C ALA A 51 -11.04 6.63 -18.49
N VAL A 52 -9.91 5.98 -18.14
CA VAL A 52 -8.84 5.72 -19.10
C VAL A 52 -9.20 4.53 -19.97
N GLU A 53 -9.42 4.81 -21.28
CA GLU A 53 -9.71 3.77 -22.24
C GLU A 53 -8.51 2.82 -22.42
N GLY A 54 -8.81 1.55 -22.69
CA GLY A 54 -7.79 0.53 -22.92
C GLY A 54 -7.20 -0.11 -21.68
N VAL A 55 -7.43 0.40 -20.48
CA VAL A 55 -6.96 -0.24 -19.23
C VAL A 55 -7.72 -1.53 -18.98
N ARG A 56 -7.00 -2.65 -18.92
CA ARG A 56 -7.51 -3.99 -18.63
C ARG A 56 -6.97 -4.52 -17.30
N ALA A 57 -5.73 -4.13 -16.95
CA ALA A 57 -5.09 -4.39 -15.68
C ALA A 57 -4.17 -3.21 -15.32
N VAL A 58 -3.91 -3.00 -14.03
CA VAL A 58 -2.95 -2.03 -13.52
C VAL A 58 -1.76 -2.76 -12.91
N LEU A 59 -0.54 -2.28 -13.18
CA LEU A 59 0.69 -2.71 -12.55
C LEU A 59 1.24 -1.56 -11.70
N LEU A 60 1.35 -1.77 -10.39
CA LEU A 60 1.95 -0.81 -9.45
C LEU A 60 3.41 -1.17 -9.18
N ARG A 61 4.30 -0.18 -9.19
CA ARG A 61 5.70 -0.35 -8.78
C ARG A 61 6.29 0.93 -8.23
N GLY A 62 7.35 0.80 -7.43
CA GLY A 62 8.20 1.91 -7.04
C GLY A 62 9.33 2.15 -8.04
N GLU A 63 9.75 3.40 -8.22
CA GLU A 63 10.90 3.73 -9.04
C GLU A 63 12.21 3.15 -8.47
N GLY A 64 13.14 2.78 -9.35
CA GLY A 64 14.48 2.32 -8.96
C GLY A 64 14.52 0.96 -8.27
N GLY A 65 13.49 0.12 -8.44
CA GLY A 65 13.46 -1.23 -7.86
C GLY A 65 13.34 -1.23 -6.34
N VAL A 66 12.58 -0.29 -5.80
CA VAL A 66 12.19 -0.22 -4.37
C VAL A 66 10.72 0.10 -4.31
N PHE A 67 9.91 -0.71 -3.63
CA PHE A 67 8.48 -0.42 -3.59
C PHE A 67 8.21 0.83 -2.76
N SER A 68 8.14 0.76 -1.43
CA SER A 68 7.97 1.96 -0.61
C SER A 68 8.28 1.73 0.87
N ALA A 69 8.95 2.71 1.49
CA ALA A 69 9.17 2.76 2.93
C ALA A 69 8.00 3.39 3.73
N GLY A 70 6.83 3.60 3.09
CA GLY A 70 5.64 4.16 3.75
C GLY A 70 5.55 5.67 3.68
N GLY A 71 4.84 6.29 4.61
CA GLY A 71 4.72 7.74 4.70
C GLY A 71 6.06 8.42 5.00
N SER A 72 6.34 9.56 4.35
CA SER A 72 7.55 10.34 4.63
C SER A 72 7.46 11.07 5.97
N PHE A 73 8.59 11.47 6.53
CA PHE A 73 8.58 12.34 7.71
C PHE A 73 7.81 13.63 7.47
N GLY A 74 7.90 14.20 6.25
CA GLY A 74 7.16 15.39 5.87
C GLY A 74 5.64 15.20 5.92
N LEU A 75 5.14 14.02 5.56
CA LEU A 75 3.71 13.70 5.70
C LEU A 75 3.28 13.67 7.18
N ILE A 76 4.08 13.07 8.05
CA ILE A 76 3.79 12.99 9.48
C ILE A 76 3.86 14.39 10.13
N GLU A 77 4.86 15.19 9.78
CA GLU A 77 4.99 16.56 10.27
C GLU A 77 3.81 17.44 9.82
N GLU A 78 3.32 17.28 8.60
CA GLU A 78 2.13 17.99 8.11
C GLU A 78 0.87 17.61 8.92
N MET A 79 0.66 16.33 9.24
CA MET A 79 -0.45 15.89 10.10
C MET A 79 -0.39 16.48 11.50
N ARG A 80 0.82 16.62 12.07
CA ARG A 80 1.01 17.20 13.40
C ARG A 80 0.82 18.71 13.43
N ALA A 81 1.10 19.38 12.33
CA ALA A 81 1.04 20.84 12.26
C ALA A 81 -0.38 21.40 12.21
N SER A 82 -1.37 20.63 11.75
CA SER A 82 -2.73 21.11 11.52
C SER A 82 -3.75 19.98 11.64
N HIS A 83 -4.81 20.25 12.41
CA HIS A 83 -5.97 19.35 12.48
C HIS A 83 -6.64 19.14 11.12
N GLU A 84 -6.68 20.17 10.29
CA GLU A 84 -7.20 20.06 8.92
C GLU A 84 -6.35 19.11 8.07
N ALA A 85 -5.01 19.20 8.19
CA ALA A 85 -4.09 18.28 7.50
C ALA A 85 -4.26 16.85 8.01
N LEU A 86 -4.41 16.65 9.32
CA LEU A 86 -4.67 15.34 9.92
C LEU A 86 -5.95 14.72 9.35
N LEU A 87 -7.06 15.45 9.34
CA LEU A 87 -8.33 14.98 8.78
C LEU A 87 -8.24 14.68 7.28
N ARG A 88 -7.54 15.53 6.53
CA ARG A 88 -7.32 15.28 5.10
C ARG A 88 -6.55 13.96 4.88
N VAL A 89 -5.45 13.75 5.61
CA VAL A 89 -4.62 12.54 5.47
C VAL A 89 -5.38 11.30 5.96
N PHE A 90 -6.25 11.43 6.96
CA PHE A 90 -7.17 10.36 7.39
C PHE A 90 -8.01 9.83 6.21
N TRP A 91 -8.65 10.72 5.47
CA TRP A 91 -9.44 10.33 4.31
C TRP A 91 -8.57 9.82 3.14
N GLU A 92 -7.39 10.39 2.96
CA GLU A 92 -6.42 9.93 1.97
C GLU A 92 -5.90 8.50 2.32
N ALA A 93 -5.59 8.21 3.58
CA ALA A 93 -5.18 6.87 4.03
C ALA A 93 -6.29 5.82 3.82
N ARG A 94 -7.54 6.18 4.12
CA ARG A 94 -8.71 5.37 3.81
C ARG A 94 -8.83 5.06 2.32
N ASP A 95 -8.73 6.06 1.49
CA ASP A 95 -8.88 5.93 0.05
C ASP A 95 -7.69 5.23 -0.62
N LEU A 96 -6.49 5.31 -0.03
CA LEU A 96 -5.31 4.58 -0.49
C LEU A 96 -5.52 3.06 -0.45
N VAL A 97 -6.25 2.57 0.54
CA VAL A 97 -6.61 1.14 0.66
C VAL A 97 -7.87 0.82 -0.14
N LEU A 98 -8.92 1.63 -0.02
CA LEU A 98 -10.20 1.34 -0.67
C LEU A 98 -10.17 1.59 -2.18
N GLY A 99 -9.28 2.45 -2.67
CA GLY A 99 -9.14 2.74 -4.09
C GLY A 99 -8.84 1.50 -4.92
N PRO A 100 -7.72 0.77 -4.69
CA PRO A 100 -7.42 -0.48 -5.38
C PRO A 100 -8.49 -1.55 -5.21
N LEU A 101 -9.04 -1.70 -3.99
CA LEU A 101 -10.08 -2.69 -3.68
C LEU A 101 -11.38 -2.44 -4.46
N ASN A 102 -11.74 -1.18 -4.68
CA ASN A 102 -12.96 -0.81 -5.40
C ASN A 102 -12.75 -0.62 -6.91
N PHE A 103 -11.51 -0.46 -7.36
CA PHE A 103 -11.20 -0.29 -8.78
C PHE A 103 -11.65 -1.52 -9.58
N PRO A 104 -12.40 -1.34 -10.69
CA PRO A 104 -13.08 -2.46 -11.35
C PRO A 104 -12.15 -3.40 -12.12
N ARG A 105 -10.89 -3.01 -12.37
CA ARG A 105 -9.94 -3.84 -13.10
C ARG A 105 -8.91 -4.43 -12.14
N PRO A 106 -8.31 -5.60 -12.47
CA PRO A 106 -7.26 -6.19 -11.64
C PRO A 106 -6.07 -5.24 -11.43
N VAL A 107 -5.55 -5.26 -10.20
CA VAL A 107 -4.37 -4.51 -9.78
C VAL A 107 -3.29 -5.49 -9.32
N VAL A 108 -2.11 -5.40 -9.90
CA VAL A 108 -0.93 -6.19 -9.53
C VAL A 108 0.12 -5.27 -8.93
N ALA A 109 0.71 -5.63 -7.81
CA ALA A 109 1.82 -4.90 -7.20
C ALA A 109 3.13 -5.65 -7.39
N ALA A 110 4.16 -4.97 -7.90
CA ALA A 110 5.53 -5.47 -7.99
C ALA A 110 6.33 -4.94 -6.80
N VAL A 111 6.47 -5.76 -5.75
CA VAL A 111 7.04 -5.35 -4.46
C VAL A 111 8.50 -5.75 -4.41
N GLU A 112 9.36 -4.81 -4.78
CA GLU A 112 10.81 -4.97 -4.75
C GLU A 112 11.38 -4.40 -3.44
N LYS A 113 12.31 -5.09 -2.82
CA LYS A 113 13.12 -4.73 -1.64
C LYS A 113 12.35 -4.45 -0.35
N VAL A 114 11.40 -3.48 -0.33
CA VAL A 114 10.75 -3.04 0.90
C VAL A 114 9.33 -2.56 0.67
N ALA A 115 8.42 -2.94 1.56
CA ALA A 115 7.08 -2.36 1.69
C ALA A 115 6.76 -2.16 3.18
N VAL A 116 6.57 -0.91 3.60
CA VAL A 116 6.35 -0.54 5.02
C VAL A 116 5.15 0.40 5.13
N GLY A 117 4.33 0.26 6.19
CA GLY A 117 3.19 1.14 6.49
C GLY A 117 2.30 1.37 5.27
N ALA A 118 2.07 2.61 4.87
CA ALA A 118 1.27 2.96 3.68
C ALA A 118 1.75 2.26 2.38
N GLY A 119 3.05 1.94 2.27
CA GLY A 119 3.58 1.14 1.16
C GLY A 119 3.08 -0.31 1.21
N LEU A 120 3.08 -0.93 2.38
CA LEU A 120 2.53 -2.27 2.56
C LEU A 120 1.01 -2.27 2.41
N ALA A 121 0.34 -1.23 2.91
CA ALA A 121 -1.09 -1.03 2.70
C ALA A 121 -1.48 -1.07 1.22
N LEU A 122 -0.76 -0.31 0.39
CA LEU A 122 -0.97 -0.27 -1.06
C LEU A 122 -0.68 -1.63 -1.73
N ALA A 123 0.40 -2.31 -1.30
CA ALA A 123 0.76 -3.63 -1.82
C ALA A 123 -0.30 -4.69 -1.52
N LEU A 124 -0.81 -4.72 -0.28
CA LEU A 124 -1.81 -5.70 0.16
C LEU A 124 -3.24 -5.38 -0.31
N ALA A 125 -3.53 -4.12 -0.64
CA ALA A 125 -4.79 -3.71 -1.25
C ALA A 125 -4.85 -4.04 -2.75
N ALA A 126 -3.73 -4.35 -3.40
CA ALA A 126 -3.71 -4.89 -4.75
C ALA A 126 -4.30 -6.32 -4.76
N ASP A 127 -4.87 -6.73 -5.91
CA ASP A 127 -5.45 -8.07 -6.04
C ASP A 127 -4.39 -9.18 -6.00
N ILE A 128 -3.20 -8.89 -6.55
CA ILE A 128 -2.08 -9.82 -6.56
C ILE A 128 -0.79 -9.04 -6.27
N ALA A 129 -0.17 -9.31 -5.12
CA ALA A 129 1.17 -8.85 -4.82
C ALA A 129 2.19 -9.91 -5.22
N VAL A 130 3.15 -9.53 -6.07
CA VAL A 130 4.35 -10.30 -6.42
C VAL A 130 5.51 -9.65 -5.70
N VAL A 131 6.16 -10.38 -4.81
CA VAL A 131 7.21 -9.85 -3.94
C VAL A 131 8.54 -10.52 -4.17
N GLY A 132 9.65 -9.83 -3.92
CA GLY A 132 10.96 -10.45 -3.84
C GLY A 132 11.08 -11.33 -2.60
N LYS A 133 11.69 -12.51 -2.70
CA LYS A 133 11.91 -13.41 -1.55
C LYS A 133 12.63 -12.72 -0.41
N GLY A 134 13.62 -11.89 -0.74
CA GLY A 134 14.38 -11.08 0.21
C GLY A 134 13.72 -9.75 0.59
N ALA A 135 12.57 -9.39 0.01
CA ALA A 135 11.89 -8.14 0.31
C ALA A 135 11.46 -8.10 1.79
N ARG A 136 11.59 -6.92 2.41
CA ARG A 136 11.18 -6.70 3.79
C ARG A 136 9.79 -6.08 3.84
N LEU A 137 8.85 -6.77 4.46
CA LEU A 137 7.47 -6.35 4.67
C LEU A 137 7.26 -6.05 6.16
N LEU A 138 6.74 -4.86 6.47
CA LEU A 138 6.57 -4.41 7.85
C LEU A 138 5.38 -3.45 7.97
N ASP A 139 4.53 -3.65 8.97
CA ASP A 139 3.49 -2.67 9.30
C ASP A 139 4.11 -1.34 9.75
N GLY A 140 4.93 -1.35 10.79
CA GLY A 140 5.76 -0.20 11.17
C GLY A 140 5.10 0.80 12.12
N HIS A 141 3.79 0.80 12.29
CA HIS A 141 3.05 1.81 13.07
C HIS A 141 3.44 1.82 14.55
N LEU A 142 3.60 0.66 15.17
CA LEU A 142 3.99 0.59 16.59
C LEU A 142 5.41 1.14 16.86
N ARG A 143 6.31 1.15 15.87
CA ARG A 143 7.60 1.85 16.01
C ARG A 143 7.47 3.35 16.04
N LEU A 144 6.39 3.88 15.47
CA LEU A 144 6.03 5.28 15.55
C LEU A 144 5.27 5.63 16.82
N GLY A 145 4.78 4.64 17.59
CA GLY A 145 3.92 4.86 18.73
C GLY A 145 2.47 5.16 18.35
N VAL A 146 2.01 4.65 17.21
CA VAL A 146 0.62 4.73 16.75
C VAL A 146 0.06 3.36 16.47
N ALA A 147 -1.24 3.20 16.54
CA ALA A 147 -1.90 1.92 16.27
C ALA A 147 -1.74 1.51 14.78
N ALA A 148 -1.73 0.21 14.52
CA ALA A 148 -1.70 -0.37 13.16
C ALA A 148 -3.11 -0.30 12.54
N GLY A 149 -3.50 0.85 12.00
CA GLY A 149 -4.88 1.14 11.66
C GLY A 149 -5.23 1.23 10.19
N ASP A 150 -4.30 1.70 9.36
CA ASP A 150 -4.56 2.09 7.96
C ASP A 150 -4.86 0.92 7.00
N HIS A 151 -4.49 -0.31 7.33
CA HIS A 151 -4.77 -1.51 6.52
C HIS A 151 -4.78 -2.80 7.35
N ALA A 152 -4.01 -2.79 8.43
CA ALA A 152 -3.58 -4.02 9.10
C ALA A 152 -4.77 -4.80 9.67
N VAL A 153 -5.69 -4.13 10.37
CA VAL A 153 -6.86 -4.78 10.96
C VAL A 153 -7.84 -5.29 9.91
N LEU A 154 -7.89 -4.65 8.73
CA LEU A 154 -8.74 -5.09 7.63
C LEU A 154 -8.16 -6.32 6.91
N LEU A 155 -6.88 -6.25 6.53
CA LEU A 155 -6.31 -7.19 5.57
C LEU A 155 -5.64 -8.39 6.26
N TRP A 156 -4.82 -8.16 7.27
CA TRP A 156 -4.00 -9.24 7.84
C TRP A 156 -4.80 -10.39 8.45
N PRO A 157 -5.85 -10.18 9.27
CA PRO A 157 -6.60 -11.30 9.85
C PRO A 157 -7.25 -12.21 8.81
N LEU A 158 -7.66 -11.66 7.68
CA LEU A 158 -8.25 -12.42 6.56
C LEU A 158 -7.19 -13.17 5.75
N LEU A 159 -5.98 -12.63 5.64
CA LEU A 159 -4.90 -13.23 4.85
C LEU A 159 -4.12 -14.30 5.64
N VAL A 160 -3.72 -14.00 6.87
CA VAL A 160 -2.82 -14.88 7.66
C VAL A 160 -3.46 -15.47 8.92
N GLY A 161 -4.73 -15.15 9.16
CA GLY A 161 -5.43 -15.50 10.39
C GLY A 161 -5.04 -14.63 11.59
N MET A 162 -5.95 -14.52 12.57
CA MET A 162 -5.84 -13.61 13.71
C MET A 162 -4.58 -13.83 14.55
N ALA A 163 -4.14 -15.09 14.75
CA ALA A 163 -3.00 -15.39 15.58
C ALA A 163 -1.69 -14.83 15.00
N LYS A 164 -1.47 -15.00 13.69
CA LYS A 164 -0.29 -14.47 13.00
C LYS A 164 -0.37 -12.96 12.84
N ALA A 165 -1.56 -12.42 12.53
CA ALA A 165 -1.78 -10.99 12.49
C ALA A 165 -1.37 -10.33 13.83
N LYS A 166 -1.87 -10.82 14.97
CA LYS A 166 -1.48 -10.32 16.29
C LYS A 166 0.02 -10.42 16.55
N TYR A 167 0.65 -11.55 16.22
CA TYR A 167 2.08 -11.72 16.43
C TYR A 167 2.90 -10.66 15.70
N HIS A 168 2.69 -10.50 14.39
CA HIS A 168 3.47 -9.55 13.61
C HIS A 168 3.12 -8.09 13.90
N LEU A 169 1.85 -7.78 14.12
CA LEU A 169 1.42 -6.40 14.36
C LEU A 169 1.78 -5.93 15.77
N LEU A 170 1.51 -6.72 16.82
CA LEU A 170 1.77 -6.30 18.21
C LEU A 170 3.26 -6.30 18.56
N LEU A 171 4.06 -7.18 17.96
CA LEU A 171 5.52 -7.21 18.15
C LEU A 171 6.26 -6.35 17.11
N ASN A 172 5.53 -5.83 16.13
CA ASN A 172 6.10 -5.10 14.99
C ASN A 172 7.21 -5.92 14.28
N GLU A 173 6.98 -7.24 14.12
CA GLU A 173 7.93 -8.17 13.52
C GLU A 173 7.84 -8.12 11.99
N PRO A 174 8.95 -7.85 11.29
CA PRO A 174 8.98 -7.88 9.85
C PRO A 174 8.84 -9.30 9.31
N LEU A 175 8.44 -9.40 8.04
CA LEU A 175 8.46 -10.62 7.25
C LEU A 175 9.40 -10.45 6.05
N THR A 176 10.08 -11.52 5.67
CA THR A 176 10.62 -11.63 4.31
C THR A 176 9.49 -11.93 3.31
N GLY A 177 9.72 -11.65 2.02
CA GLY A 177 8.73 -12.01 1.00
C GLY A 177 8.42 -13.51 0.96
N GLU A 178 9.43 -14.37 1.18
CA GLU A 178 9.27 -15.83 1.26
C GLU A 178 8.40 -16.24 2.45
N GLU A 179 8.60 -15.63 3.61
CA GLU A 179 7.75 -15.86 4.79
C GLU A 179 6.32 -15.37 4.57
N ALA A 180 6.16 -14.23 3.92
CA ALA A 180 4.86 -13.65 3.61
C ALA A 180 4.03 -14.54 2.67
N GLU A 181 4.65 -15.12 1.63
CA GLU A 181 4.00 -16.11 0.76
C GLU A 181 3.62 -17.37 1.54
N ARG A 182 4.56 -17.93 2.32
CA ARG A 182 4.31 -19.14 3.14
C ARG A 182 3.15 -18.95 4.12
N LEU A 183 2.97 -17.75 4.66
CA LEU A 183 1.87 -17.43 5.57
C LEU A 183 0.57 -17.08 4.85
N GLY A 184 0.60 -16.82 3.55
CA GLY A 184 -0.56 -16.39 2.77
C GLY A 184 -0.82 -14.87 2.81
N LEU A 185 0.13 -14.07 3.29
CA LEU A 185 0.01 -12.60 3.28
C LEU A 185 0.09 -12.04 1.87
N VAL A 186 0.88 -12.65 1.01
CA VAL A 186 1.04 -12.31 -0.40
C VAL A 186 0.85 -13.53 -1.28
N ALA A 187 0.52 -13.31 -2.56
CA ALA A 187 0.20 -14.39 -3.48
C ALA A 187 1.43 -15.12 -4.03
N LEU A 188 2.51 -14.39 -4.29
CA LEU A 188 3.72 -14.91 -4.96
C LEU A 188 4.98 -14.27 -4.40
N ALA A 189 5.98 -15.08 -4.05
CA ALA A 189 7.35 -14.64 -3.83
C ALA A 189 8.28 -15.24 -4.89
N VAL A 190 9.11 -14.42 -5.49
CA VAL A 190 10.06 -14.82 -6.54
C VAL A 190 11.46 -14.30 -6.22
N GLU A 191 12.48 -14.77 -6.94
CA GLU A 191 13.82 -14.21 -6.82
C GLU A 191 13.78 -12.70 -7.05
N ASP A 192 14.53 -11.93 -6.27
CA ASP A 192 14.40 -10.47 -6.17
C ASP A 192 14.51 -9.76 -7.53
N GLU A 193 15.39 -10.24 -8.41
CA GLU A 193 15.57 -9.70 -9.75
C GLU A 193 14.46 -10.08 -10.74
N LYS A 194 13.56 -10.99 -10.38
CA LYS A 194 12.45 -11.46 -11.23
C LYS A 194 11.11 -10.81 -10.91
N VAL A 195 11.04 -9.99 -9.86
CA VAL A 195 9.78 -9.42 -9.35
C VAL A 195 9.03 -8.66 -10.44
N TYR A 196 9.68 -7.68 -11.07
CA TYR A 196 9.05 -6.89 -12.12
C TYR A 196 8.58 -7.74 -13.29
N ALA A 197 9.44 -8.62 -13.79
CA ALA A 197 9.10 -9.47 -14.94
C ALA A 197 7.90 -10.38 -14.62
N LYS A 198 7.85 -10.95 -13.42
CA LYS A 198 6.75 -11.82 -12.99
C LYS A 198 5.45 -11.04 -12.78
N ALA A 199 5.52 -9.87 -12.16
CA ALA A 199 4.36 -9.01 -11.97
C ALA A 199 3.77 -8.54 -13.31
N LEU A 200 4.63 -8.18 -14.27
CA LEU A 200 4.21 -7.80 -15.61
C LEU A 200 3.56 -8.98 -16.36
N GLU A 201 4.12 -10.19 -16.27
CA GLU A 201 3.53 -11.43 -16.81
C GLU A 201 2.13 -11.67 -16.25
N VAL A 202 1.96 -11.52 -14.92
CA VAL A 202 0.66 -11.69 -14.26
C VAL A 202 -0.34 -10.63 -14.74
N ALA A 203 0.08 -9.36 -14.79
CA ALA A 203 -0.77 -8.27 -15.27
C ALA A 203 -1.19 -8.46 -16.73
N GLU A 204 -0.27 -8.93 -17.60
CA GLU A 204 -0.56 -9.21 -19.01
C GLU A 204 -1.58 -10.36 -19.15
N ARG A 205 -1.44 -11.45 -18.40
CA ARG A 205 -2.40 -12.55 -18.39
C ARG A 205 -3.80 -12.08 -17.96
N LEU A 206 -3.89 -11.21 -16.95
CA LEU A 206 -5.13 -10.60 -16.51
C LEU A 206 -5.72 -9.67 -17.59
N ALA A 207 -4.90 -8.88 -18.25
CA ALA A 207 -5.34 -7.98 -19.32
C ALA A 207 -5.91 -8.73 -20.53
N GLN A 208 -5.42 -9.94 -20.82
CA GLN A 208 -5.91 -10.83 -21.89
C GLN A 208 -7.16 -11.63 -21.47
N GLY A 209 -7.49 -11.66 -20.18
CA GLY A 209 -8.61 -12.43 -19.65
C GLY A 209 -10.00 -11.84 -19.97
N PRO A 210 -11.08 -12.53 -19.60
CA PRO A 210 -12.45 -12.07 -19.81
C PRO A 210 -12.79 -10.91 -18.87
N LYS A 211 -12.86 -9.71 -19.43
CA LYS A 211 -12.98 -8.43 -18.69
C LYS A 211 -14.10 -8.42 -17.65
N GLU A 212 -15.32 -8.75 -18.08
CA GLU A 212 -16.49 -8.68 -17.19
C GLU A 212 -16.41 -9.76 -16.09
N ALA A 213 -15.99 -10.98 -16.44
CA ALA A 213 -15.85 -12.06 -15.47
C ALA A 213 -14.78 -11.75 -14.41
N LEU A 214 -13.65 -11.19 -14.82
CA LEU A 214 -12.60 -10.72 -13.89
C LEU A 214 -13.11 -9.62 -12.95
N HIS A 215 -13.81 -8.61 -13.50
CA HIS A 215 -14.41 -7.55 -12.70
C HIS A 215 -15.41 -8.12 -11.67
N HIS A 216 -16.34 -8.95 -12.11
CA HIS A 216 -17.36 -9.52 -11.22
C HIS A 216 -16.73 -10.44 -10.16
N THR A 217 -15.71 -11.22 -10.53
CA THR A 217 -15.00 -12.10 -9.58
C THR A 217 -14.26 -11.27 -8.53
N LYS A 218 -13.49 -10.25 -8.95
CA LYS A 218 -12.83 -9.30 -8.03
C LYS A 218 -13.85 -8.63 -7.11
N HIS A 219 -14.96 -8.12 -7.68
CA HIS A 219 -16.01 -7.47 -6.89
C HIS A 219 -16.59 -8.39 -5.83
N ALA A 220 -16.87 -9.65 -6.18
CA ALA A 220 -17.40 -10.65 -5.26
C ALA A 220 -16.38 -11.01 -4.16
N LEU A 221 -15.11 -11.25 -4.52
CA LEU A 221 -14.04 -11.52 -3.55
C LEU A 221 -13.82 -10.34 -2.60
N ASN A 222 -13.79 -9.12 -3.11
CA ASN A 222 -13.56 -7.93 -2.29
C ASN A 222 -14.79 -7.58 -1.41
N HIS A 223 -15.94 -8.27 -1.59
CA HIS A 223 -17.04 -8.15 -0.67
C HIS A 223 -16.72 -8.67 0.74
N TRP A 224 -15.80 -9.63 0.85
CA TRP A 224 -15.25 -10.05 2.14
C TRP A 224 -14.61 -8.87 2.88
N TYR A 225 -13.73 -8.12 2.23
CA TYR A 225 -13.13 -6.92 2.83
C TYR A 225 -14.20 -5.87 3.20
N ARG A 226 -15.18 -5.62 2.32
CA ARG A 226 -16.27 -4.67 2.58
C ARG A 226 -17.10 -5.05 3.81
N SER A 227 -17.26 -6.33 4.10
CA SER A 227 -17.97 -6.80 5.29
C SER A 227 -17.27 -6.41 6.62
N PHE A 228 -15.97 -6.12 6.56
CA PHE A 228 -15.14 -5.72 7.70
C PHE A 228 -14.82 -4.21 7.71
N LEU A 229 -15.42 -3.40 6.85
CA LEU A 229 -15.18 -1.95 6.83
C LEU A 229 -15.42 -1.26 8.18
N PRO A 230 -16.42 -1.61 9.00
CA PRO A 230 -16.55 -1.00 10.33
C PRO A 230 -15.32 -1.23 11.23
N HIS A 231 -14.64 -2.37 11.11
CA HIS A 231 -13.42 -2.66 11.85
C HIS A 231 -12.23 -1.83 11.32
N PHE A 232 -12.16 -1.67 10.01
CA PHE A 232 -11.16 -0.83 9.36
C PHE A 232 -11.32 0.64 9.78
N GLU A 233 -12.52 1.18 9.71
CA GLU A 233 -12.77 2.58 10.08
C GLU A 233 -12.50 2.86 11.56
N LEU A 234 -12.81 1.90 12.45
CA LEU A 234 -12.41 1.97 13.85
C LEU A 234 -10.88 1.99 14.01
N SER A 235 -10.17 1.05 13.36
CA SER A 235 -8.72 0.94 13.49
C SER A 235 -8.00 2.17 12.93
N LEU A 236 -8.45 2.68 11.79
CA LEU A 236 -7.94 3.91 11.21
C LEU A 236 -8.15 5.12 12.13
N ALA A 237 -9.34 5.25 12.74
CA ALA A 237 -9.60 6.31 13.70
C ALA A 237 -8.69 6.22 14.94
N LEU A 238 -8.45 5.00 15.45
CA LEU A 238 -7.54 4.79 16.60
C LEU A 238 -6.08 5.12 16.25
N GLU A 239 -5.62 4.78 15.03
CA GLU A 239 -4.30 5.20 14.54
C GLU A 239 -4.18 6.72 14.54
N PHE A 240 -5.16 7.42 13.94
CA PHE A 240 -5.13 8.87 13.79
C PHE A 240 -5.25 9.62 15.12
N LEU A 241 -5.88 9.06 16.14
CA LEU A 241 -5.82 9.58 17.51
C LEU A 241 -4.37 9.55 18.05
N GLY A 242 -3.57 8.55 17.69
CA GLY A 242 -2.17 8.42 18.11
C GLY A 242 -1.26 9.52 17.57
N PHE A 243 -1.58 10.16 16.43
CA PHE A 243 -0.74 11.21 15.84
C PHE A 243 -0.63 12.49 16.69
N SER A 244 -1.48 12.67 17.68
CA SER A 244 -1.37 13.74 18.69
C SER A 244 -0.71 13.29 20.00
N GLY A 245 -0.32 12.01 20.12
CA GLY A 245 0.22 11.41 21.32
C GLY A 245 1.71 11.66 21.56
N LYS A 246 2.15 11.54 22.82
CA LYS A 246 3.57 11.64 23.20
C LYS A 246 4.42 10.49 22.68
N GLU A 247 3.82 9.31 22.51
CA GLU A 247 4.49 8.13 21.96
C GLU A 247 4.98 8.38 20.54
N LEU A 248 4.21 9.09 19.70
CA LEU A 248 4.63 9.49 18.37
C LEU A 248 5.89 10.38 18.41
N GLU A 249 6.02 11.29 19.38
CA GLU A 249 7.21 12.16 19.50
C GLU A 249 8.47 11.32 19.72
N GLU A 250 8.38 10.36 20.64
CA GLU A 250 9.47 9.41 20.88
C GLU A 250 9.75 8.54 19.65
N GLY A 251 8.72 7.96 19.03
CA GLY A 251 8.86 7.14 17.84
C GLY A 251 9.56 7.87 16.70
N LEU A 252 9.17 9.11 16.41
CA LEU A 252 9.81 9.95 15.39
C LEU A 252 11.27 10.28 15.75
N LYS A 253 11.53 10.62 17.01
CA LYS A 253 12.90 10.90 17.49
C LYS A 253 13.79 9.67 17.34
N ALA A 254 13.32 8.52 17.81
CA ALA A 254 14.03 7.24 17.72
C ALA A 254 14.37 6.87 16.27
N LEU A 255 13.42 7.07 15.33
CA LEU A 255 13.65 6.81 13.91
C LEU A 255 14.69 7.76 13.30
N LYS A 256 14.63 9.06 13.63
CA LYS A 256 15.64 10.06 13.17
C LYS A 256 17.04 9.74 13.71
N GLU A 257 17.12 9.31 14.97
CA GLU A 257 18.35 8.94 15.66
C GLU A 257 18.82 7.50 15.36
N LYS A 258 18.03 6.71 14.63
CA LYS A 258 18.31 5.31 14.29
C LYS A 258 18.53 4.42 15.52
N ARG A 259 17.77 4.63 16.57
CA ARG A 259 17.78 3.84 17.81
C ARG A 259 16.42 3.17 18.05
N PRO A 260 16.31 2.19 18.94
CA PRO A 260 15.04 1.71 19.45
C PRO A 260 14.28 2.84 20.17
N PRO A 261 12.93 2.91 20.05
CA PRO A 261 12.13 3.84 20.82
C PRO A 261 12.07 3.43 22.31
N GLU A 262 12.02 4.42 23.20
CA GLU A 262 11.82 4.25 24.64
C GLU A 262 10.50 4.94 25.02
N PHE A 263 9.41 4.21 24.85
CA PHE A 263 8.08 4.76 25.10
C PHE A 263 7.85 5.04 26.59
N PRO A 264 7.11 6.13 26.95
CA PRO A 264 6.84 6.51 28.32
C PRO A 264 5.96 5.52 29.09
#